data_7416dd5a47ce04bc7437fd685c227b3e
#
_entry.id   7416dd5a47ce04bc7437fd685c227b3e
#
_cell.length_a   1.000
_cell.length_b   1.000
_cell.length_c   1.000
_cell.angle_alpha   90.00
_cell.angle_beta   90.00
_cell.angle_gamma   90.00
#
_symmetry.space_group_name_H-M   'P 1'
#
loop_
_entity.id
_entity.type
_entity.pdbx_description
1 polymer ?
#
loop_
_entity_poly.entity_id
_entity_poly.type
_entity_poly.pdbx_seq_one_letter_code
_entity_poly.pdbx_strand_id
1 'polypeptide(L)'
;ERDGRGCPAASAGDTVSFRIRGRVRMHDRAFKVYDAKLMETARRSYAADSLAKIPVAMHLHVKLQAPLTLHVEDDAGNCVDEKSEYLPVRATKRPLTDELAKAQMERLGTTAFVMKELTCEIDPEVMVPVSELNKLRRAAIAALEEVRISRFQEQKKICRVTIPVRGNVSTAPPAKLM
;
A
#
# COMPACT_ATOMS: atom_id res chain seq x y z
N GLU A 1 37.71 6.70 13.72
CA GLU A 1 38.98 6.96 13.02
C GLU A 1 39.65 5.63 12.68
N ARG A 2 40.28 5.58 11.54
CA ARG A 2 41.14 4.47 11.12
C ARG A 2 42.53 5.08 10.82
N ASP A 3 43.59 4.53 11.43
CA ASP A 3 44.97 5.05 11.29
C ASP A 3 45.09 6.57 11.55
N GLY A 4 44.35 7.09 12.54
CA GLY A 4 44.37 8.52 12.91
C GLY A 4 43.59 9.45 11.95
N ARG A 5 42.93 8.91 10.92
CA ARG A 5 42.10 9.66 10.00
C ARG A 5 40.59 9.36 10.24
N GLY A 6 39.76 10.40 10.19
CA GLY A 6 38.32 10.21 10.27
C GLY A 6 37.82 9.32 9.14
N CYS A 7 37.10 8.23 9.44
CA CYS A 7 36.45 7.37 8.45
C CYS A 7 34.95 7.32 8.70
N PRO A 8 34.13 7.41 7.65
CA PRO A 8 32.66 7.36 7.79
C PRO A 8 32.13 5.92 7.94
N ALA A 9 32.92 4.93 7.59
CA ALA A 9 32.53 3.52 7.62
C ALA A 9 33.72 2.63 7.94
N ALA A 10 33.46 1.45 8.50
CA ALA A 10 34.44 0.39 8.74
C ALA A 10 33.83 -0.96 8.34
N SER A 11 34.67 -1.85 7.85
CA SER A 11 34.27 -3.21 7.44
C SER A 11 34.69 -4.24 8.52
N ALA A 12 34.15 -5.45 8.40
CA ALA A 12 34.55 -6.55 9.27
C ALA A 12 36.09 -6.82 9.14
N GLY A 13 36.74 -6.89 10.30
CA GLY A 13 38.21 -7.05 10.38
C GLY A 13 38.99 -5.74 10.50
N ASP A 14 38.39 -4.59 10.30
CA ASP A 14 39.03 -3.29 10.51
C ASP A 14 39.20 -2.98 12.01
N THR A 15 40.33 -2.45 12.39
CA THR A 15 40.58 -1.87 13.70
C THR A 15 40.26 -0.37 13.62
N VAL A 16 39.34 0.10 14.43
CA VAL A 16 38.92 1.49 14.45
C VAL A 16 38.94 2.07 15.86
N SER A 17 39.24 3.36 15.97
CA SER A 17 39.12 4.10 17.23
C SER A 17 37.96 5.08 17.17
N PHE A 18 37.24 5.19 18.27
CA PHE A 18 36.15 6.18 18.42
C PHE A 18 36.14 6.76 19.83
N ARG A 19 35.71 8.00 19.91
CA ARG A 19 35.64 8.71 21.20
C ARG A 19 34.40 8.24 21.97
N ILE A 20 34.58 7.79 23.18
CA ILE A 20 33.52 7.37 24.08
C ILE A 20 33.43 8.26 25.31
N ARG A 21 32.23 8.37 25.87
CA ARG A 21 31.98 9.02 27.18
C ARG A 21 31.78 7.90 28.21
N GLY A 22 32.68 7.80 29.16
CA GLY A 22 32.59 6.81 30.25
C GLY A 22 33.86 5.94 30.39
N ARG A 23 33.80 5.00 31.32
CA ARG A 23 34.90 4.03 31.56
C ARG A 23 34.67 2.80 30.70
N VAL A 24 35.70 2.36 30.02
CA VAL A 24 35.69 1.14 29.21
C VAL A 24 36.83 0.25 29.66
N ARG A 25 36.60 -1.04 29.60
CA ARG A 25 37.61 -2.08 29.91
C ARG A 25 37.98 -2.85 28.65
N MET A 26 39.14 -3.49 28.69
CA MET A 26 39.52 -4.41 27.64
C MET A 26 38.46 -5.54 27.55
N HIS A 27 38.10 -5.93 26.34
CA HIS A 27 37.08 -6.91 26.01
C HIS A 27 35.62 -6.47 26.23
N ASP A 28 35.35 -5.21 26.57
CA ASP A 28 33.97 -4.70 26.53
C ASP A 28 33.46 -4.76 25.10
N ARG A 29 32.18 -5.11 24.94
CA ARG A 29 31.53 -5.20 23.64
C ARG A 29 30.97 -3.86 23.21
N ALA A 30 31.23 -3.47 21.97
CA ALA A 30 30.61 -2.30 21.35
C ALA A 30 29.40 -2.73 20.50
N PHE A 31 28.28 -2.03 20.69
CA PHE A 31 27.04 -2.28 19.93
C PHE A 31 26.68 -1.05 19.13
N LYS A 32 26.37 -1.23 17.84
CA LYS A 32 25.81 -0.19 17.00
C LYS A 32 24.31 -0.07 17.30
N VAL A 33 23.92 0.99 18.00
CA VAL A 33 22.54 1.22 18.42
C VAL A 33 21.73 1.94 17.33
N TYR A 34 22.40 2.68 16.44
CA TYR A 34 21.76 3.45 15.39
C TYR A 34 22.50 3.30 14.06
N ASP A 35 21.78 2.93 13.04
CA ASP A 35 22.25 2.89 11.65
C ASP A 35 21.46 3.87 10.80
N ALA A 36 22.07 4.99 10.44
CA ALA A 36 21.42 6.06 9.69
C ALA A 36 20.90 5.56 8.33
N LYS A 37 21.67 4.73 7.62
CA LYS A 37 21.30 4.20 6.31
C LYS A 37 20.12 3.22 6.41
N LEU A 38 20.16 2.33 7.40
CA LEU A 38 19.05 1.40 7.66
C LEU A 38 17.78 2.15 8.06
N MET A 39 17.91 3.16 8.94
CA MET A 39 16.79 4.00 9.36
C MET A 39 16.20 4.81 8.20
N GLU A 40 17.02 5.31 7.30
CA GLU A 40 16.54 5.99 6.09
C GLU A 40 15.80 5.04 5.16
N THR A 41 16.34 3.84 4.94
CA THR A 41 15.68 2.79 4.15
C THR A 41 14.33 2.41 4.78
N ALA A 42 14.30 2.21 6.10
CA ALA A 42 13.08 1.92 6.82
C ALA A 42 12.05 3.08 6.71
N ARG A 43 12.50 4.34 6.84
CA ARG A 43 11.60 5.50 6.65
C ARG A 43 11.01 5.57 5.25
N ARG A 44 11.81 5.29 4.23
CA ARG A 44 11.34 5.27 2.83
C ARG A 44 10.27 4.20 2.62
N SER A 45 10.35 3.06 3.30
CA SER A 45 9.40 1.95 3.11
C SER A 45 7.97 2.26 3.56
N TYR A 46 7.78 3.22 4.45
CA TYR A 46 6.45 3.66 4.92
C TYR A 46 6.10 5.12 4.57
N ALA A 47 6.94 5.79 3.77
CA ALA A 47 6.61 7.10 3.22
C ALA A 47 5.39 6.99 2.30
N ALA A 48 4.49 7.97 2.34
CA ALA A 48 3.23 7.93 1.60
C ALA A 48 3.39 7.65 0.09
N ASP A 49 4.47 8.15 -0.50
CA ASP A 49 4.77 7.98 -1.94
C ASP A 49 5.36 6.61 -2.30
N SER A 50 5.79 5.82 -1.29
CA SER A 50 6.41 4.51 -1.49
C SER A 50 5.47 3.33 -1.21
N LEU A 51 4.26 3.58 -0.74
CA LEU A 51 3.28 2.53 -0.53
C LEU A 51 2.89 1.92 -1.87
N ALA A 52 3.09 0.61 -1.98
CA ALA A 52 2.65 -0.13 -3.15
C ALA A 52 1.13 0.01 -3.30
N LYS A 53 0.70 0.60 -4.41
CA LYS A 53 -0.71 0.72 -4.73
C LYS A 53 -1.22 -0.53 -5.43
N ILE A 54 -2.48 -0.83 -5.22
CA ILE A 54 -3.16 -1.99 -5.77
C ILE A 54 -3.73 -1.59 -7.13
N PRO A 55 -3.32 -2.23 -8.24
CA PRO A 55 -3.87 -1.94 -9.54
C PRO A 55 -5.31 -2.43 -9.64
N VAL A 56 -6.17 -1.61 -10.25
CA VAL A 56 -7.59 -1.93 -10.51
C VAL A 56 -7.94 -1.66 -11.96
N ALA A 57 -8.71 -2.58 -12.56
CA ALA A 57 -9.40 -2.37 -13.81
C ALA A 57 -10.81 -1.83 -13.53
N MET A 58 -11.29 -0.94 -14.38
CA MET A 58 -12.59 -0.31 -14.25
C MET A 58 -13.38 -0.40 -15.55
N HIS A 59 -14.68 -0.67 -15.46
CA HIS A 59 -15.61 -0.64 -16.59
C HIS A 59 -16.77 0.30 -16.26
N LEU A 60 -16.84 1.41 -16.97
CA LEU A 60 -17.87 2.43 -16.79
C LEU A 60 -18.92 2.32 -17.90
N HIS A 61 -20.17 2.11 -17.52
CA HIS A 61 -21.30 2.12 -18.44
C HIS A 61 -22.19 3.33 -18.19
N VAL A 62 -22.43 4.09 -19.23
CA VAL A 62 -23.25 5.30 -19.21
C VAL A 62 -24.27 5.24 -20.34
N LYS A 63 -25.52 4.91 -20.00
CA LYS A 63 -26.63 4.84 -20.94
C LYS A 63 -27.65 5.93 -20.65
N LEU A 64 -28.27 6.45 -21.71
CA LEU A 64 -29.32 7.46 -21.59
C LEU A 64 -30.48 6.91 -20.77
N GLN A 65 -30.97 7.68 -19.78
CA GLN A 65 -32.07 7.34 -18.90
C GLN A 65 -31.94 6.00 -18.12
N ALA A 66 -30.69 5.51 -17.97
CA ALA A 66 -30.40 4.35 -17.15
C ALA A 66 -29.37 4.73 -16.06
N PRO A 67 -29.36 4.09 -14.87
CA PRO A 67 -28.34 4.34 -13.87
C PRO A 67 -26.93 4.13 -14.42
N LEU A 68 -25.99 5.01 -14.05
CA LEU A 68 -24.58 4.72 -14.33
C LEU A 68 -24.15 3.48 -13.55
N THR A 69 -23.36 2.64 -14.18
CA THR A 69 -22.77 1.49 -13.50
C THR A 69 -21.24 1.53 -13.64
N LEU A 70 -20.57 1.22 -12.55
CA LEU A 70 -19.11 1.10 -12.51
C LEU A 70 -18.75 -0.26 -11.93
N HIS A 71 -18.15 -1.10 -12.75
CA HIS A 71 -17.50 -2.33 -12.33
C HIS A 71 -16.03 -2.05 -12.01
N VAL A 72 -15.54 -2.52 -10.87
CA VAL A 72 -14.14 -2.38 -10.46
C VAL A 72 -13.63 -3.73 -10.02
N GLU A 73 -12.47 -4.14 -10.55
CA GLU A 73 -11.82 -5.41 -10.24
C GLU A 73 -10.33 -5.19 -9.97
N ASP A 74 -9.78 -5.91 -8.98
CA ASP A 74 -8.35 -5.94 -8.68
C ASP A 74 -7.67 -7.20 -9.23
N ASP A 75 -6.33 -7.21 -9.28
CA ASP A 75 -5.54 -8.36 -9.76
C ASP A 75 -5.69 -9.62 -8.87
N ALA A 76 -6.32 -9.53 -7.70
CA ALA A 76 -6.60 -10.67 -6.82
C ALA A 76 -8.01 -11.26 -7.04
N GLY A 77 -8.77 -10.75 -8.02
CA GLY A 77 -10.11 -11.19 -8.35
C GLY A 77 -11.17 -10.73 -7.35
N ASN A 78 -10.94 -9.65 -6.62
CA ASN A 78 -12.00 -8.98 -5.88
C ASN A 78 -12.67 -7.98 -6.82
N CYS A 79 -13.98 -8.05 -6.92
CA CYS A 79 -14.74 -7.19 -7.79
C CYS A 79 -15.99 -6.63 -7.10
N VAL A 80 -16.45 -5.48 -7.57
CA VAL A 80 -17.66 -4.81 -7.13
C VAL A 80 -18.38 -4.16 -8.30
N ASP A 81 -19.68 -4.09 -8.23
CA ASP A 81 -20.57 -3.39 -9.18
C ASP A 81 -21.33 -2.33 -8.43
N GLU A 82 -21.07 -1.06 -8.74
CA GLU A 82 -21.77 0.07 -8.15
C GLU A 82 -22.67 0.75 -9.15
N LYS A 83 -23.83 1.22 -8.66
CA LYS A 83 -24.84 1.91 -9.46
C LYS A 83 -25.15 3.27 -8.86
N SER A 84 -25.26 4.29 -9.71
CA SER A 84 -25.71 5.60 -9.27
C SER A 84 -27.25 5.67 -9.26
N GLU A 85 -27.78 6.57 -8.45
CA GLU A 85 -29.21 6.94 -8.52
C GLU A 85 -29.49 7.95 -9.65
N TYR A 86 -28.43 8.56 -10.21
CA TYR A 86 -28.53 9.55 -11.26
C TYR A 86 -28.81 8.89 -12.62
N LEU A 87 -29.78 9.43 -13.32
CA LEU A 87 -30.11 9.04 -14.69
C LEU A 87 -29.54 10.05 -15.69
N PRO A 88 -28.58 9.66 -16.52
CA PRO A 88 -28.03 10.54 -17.54
C PRO A 88 -29.09 11.10 -18.48
N VAL A 89 -28.93 12.38 -18.82
CA VAL A 89 -29.80 13.09 -19.74
C VAL A 89 -29.07 13.44 -21.04
N ARG A 90 -29.82 13.76 -22.07
CA ARG A 90 -29.23 14.19 -23.34
C ARG A 90 -28.50 15.52 -23.17
N ALA A 91 -27.28 15.58 -23.69
CA ALA A 91 -26.44 16.76 -23.61
C ALA A 91 -27.00 17.90 -24.50
N THR A 92 -27.16 19.08 -23.92
CA THR A 92 -27.55 20.29 -24.66
C THR A 92 -26.35 21.11 -25.12
N LYS A 93 -25.20 21.00 -24.46
CA LYS A 93 -23.99 21.78 -24.76
C LYS A 93 -22.72 20.95 -24.83
N ARG A 94 -22.44 20.13 -23.79
CA ARG A 94 -21.19 19.34 -23.71
C ARG A 94 -21.53 17.91 -23.32
N PRO A 95 -21.38 16.96 -24.22
CA PRO A 95 -21.52 15.54 -23.89
C PRO A 95 -20.36 15.06 -23.01
N LEU A 96 -20.59 13.97 -22.31
CA LEU A 96 -19.53 13.25 -21.60
C LEU A 96 -18.60 12.60 -22.64
N THR A 97 -17.30 12.82 -22.52
CA THR A 97 -16.28 12.18 -23.36
C THR A 97 -15.48 11.15 -22.55
N ASP A 98 -14.89 10.19 -23.26
CA ASP A 98 -14.04 9.17 -22.63
C ASP A 98 -12.87 9.79 -21.87
N GLU A 99 -12.27 10.87 -22.40
CA GLU A 99 -11.16 11.57 -21.75
C GLU A 99 -11.60 12.20 -20.44
N LEU A 100 -12.81 12.81 -20.42
CA LEU A 100 -13.35 13.39 -19.19
C LEU A 100 -13.68 12.31 -18.16
N ALA A 101 -14.29 11.21 -18.58
CA ALA A 101 -14.57 10.07 -17.73
C ALA A 101 -13.28 9.52 -17.14
N LYS A 102 -12.26 9.29 -17.98
CA LYS A 102 -10.94 8.80 -17.56
C LYS A 102 -10.29 9.73 -16.54
N ALA A 103 -10.24 11.02 -16.83
CA ALA A 103 -9.65 12.01 -15.93
C ALA A 103 -10.33 12.07 -14.55
N GLN A 104 -11.62 11.72 -14.46
CA GLN A 104 -12.31 11.63 -13.17
C GLN A 104 -12.06 10.29 -12.47
N MET A 105 -12.00 9.16 -13.18
CA MET A 105 -11.77 7.84 -12.62
C MET A 105 -10.33 7.66 -12.12
N GLU A 106 -9.34 8.29 -12.75
CA GLU A 106 -7.94 8.28 -12.33
C GLU A 106 -7.68 8.93 -10.96
N ARG A 107 -8.62 9.72 -10.43
CA ARG A 107 -8.44 10.46 -9.17
C ARG A 107 -8.53 9.56 -7.94
N LEU A 108 -7.62 8.60 -7.83
CA LEU A 108 -7.50 7.63 -6.73
C LEU A 108 -6.39 7.99 -5.72
N GLY A 109 -5.78 9.16 -5.83
CA GLY A 109 -4.54 9.54 -5.16
C GLY A 109 -4.47 9.29 -3.65
N THR A 110 -5.57 9.45 -2.91
CA THR A 110 -5.64 9.26 -1.45
C THR A 110 -5.98 7.84 -1.01
N THR A 111 -6.23 6.93 -1.98
CA THR A 111 -6.62 5.54 -1.72
C THR A 111 -5.44 4.59 -1.88
N ALA A 112 -5.60 3.35 -1.43
CA ALA A 112 -4.63 2.28 -1.65
C ALA A 112 -4.60 1.78 -3.10
N PHE A 113 -5.42 2.32 -4.00
CA PHE A 113 -5.60 1.84 -5.36
C PHE A 113 -4.97 2.76 -6.40
N VAL A 114 -4.65 2.20 -7.56
CA VAL A 114 -4.23 2.91 -8.76
C VAL A 114 -4.96 2.33 -9.97
N MET A 115 -5.44 3.19 -10.86
CA MET A 115 -6.11 2.72 -12.07
C MET A 115 -5.08 2.12 -13.04
N LYS A 116 -5.29 0.86 -13.42
CA LYS A 116 -4.50 0.13 -14.41
C LYS A 116 -5.09 0.30 -15.80
N GLU A 117 -6.41 0.14 -15.88
CA GLU A 117 -7.15 0.17 -17.12
C GLU A 117 -8.55 0.74 -16.89
N LEU A 118 -9.08 1.44 -17.86
CA LEU A 118 -10.48 1.90 -17.90
C LEU A 118 -11.09 1.61 -19.25
N THR A 119 -12.19 0.89 -19.27
CA THR A 119 -13.06 0.74 -20.43
C THR A 119 -14.32 1.57 -20.19
N CYS A 120 -14.70 2.37 -21.18
CA CYS A 120 -15.91 3.18 -21.14
C CYS A 120 -16.89 2.74 -22.23
N GLU A 121 -18.15 2.53 -21.84
CA GLU A 121 -19.25 2.37 -22.77
C GLU A 121 -20.22 3.53 -22.50
N ILE A 122 -20.10 4.60 -23.31
CA ILE A 122 -20.84 5.84 -23.14
C ILE A 122 -21.74 6.04 -24.36
N ASP A 123 -23.06 6.17 -24.13
CA ASP A 123 -23.99 6.52 -25.19
C ASP A 123 -23.64 7.91 -25.78
N PRO A 124 -23.81 8.09 -27.09
CA PRO A 124 -23.54 9.38 -27.73
C PRO A 124 -24.47 10.48 -27.17
N GLU A 125 -23.95 11.68 -27.12
CA GLU A 125 -24.69 12.88 -26.68
C GLU A 125 -25.27 12.82 -25.26
N VAL A 126 -24.72 11.99 -24.38
CA VAL A 126 -25.13 11.91 -22.98
C VAL A 126 -24.36 12.93 -22.12
N MET A 127 -25.03 13.51 -21.15
CA MET A 127 -24.44 14.39 -20.15
C MET A 127 -24.54 13.77 -18.75
N VAL A 128 -23.40 13.78 -18.05
CA VAL A 128 -23.32 13.37 -16.63
C VAL A 128 -22.56 14.46 -15.86
N PRO A 129 -23.09 14.96 -14.74
CA PRO A 129 -22.35 15.85 -13.87
C PRO A 129 -21.10 15.17 -13.31
N VAL A 130 -19.97 15.89 -13.26
CA VAL A 130 -18.71 15.38 -12.68
C VAL A 130 -18.89 14.93 -11.22
N SER A 131 -19.80 15.58 -10.48
CA SER A 131 -20.12 15.18 -9.12
C SER A 131 -20.64 13.74 -9.02
N GLU A 132 -21.47 13.31 -9.98
CA GLU A 132 -22.06 11.97 -10.00
C GLU A 132 -20.99 10.90 -10.35
N LEU A 133 -20.12 11.19 -11.31
CA LEU A 133 -18.96 10.34 -11.60
C LEU A 133 -18.07 10.17 -10.36
N ASN A 134 -17.81 11.27 -9.65
CA ASN A 134 -16.99 11.23 -8.44
C ASN A 134 -17.67 10.49 -7.28
N LYS A 135 -18.98 10.59 -7.11
CA LYS A 135 -19.74 9.81 -6.12
C LYS A 135 -19.65 8.32 -6.42
N LEU A 136 -19.95 7.94 -7.66
CA LEU A 136 -19.91 6.56 -8.12
C LEU A 136 -18.51 5.94 -7.92
N ARG A 137 -17.45 6.63 -8.33
CA ARG A 137 -16.08 6.19 -8.11
C ARG A 137 -15.76 5.96 -6.62
N ARG A 138 -16.13 6.93 -5.75
CA ARG A 138 -15.87 6.82 -4.31
C ARG A 138 -16.61 5.65 -3.69
N ALA A 139 -17.86 5.43 -4.08
CA ALA A 139 -18.66 4.31 -3.61
C ALA A 139 -18.03 2.97 -4.03
N ALA A 140 -17.68 2.82 -5.30
CA ALA A 140 -17.08 1.61 -5.83
C ALA A 140 -15.72 1.28 -5.16
N ILE A 141 -14.88 2.28 -4.94
CA ILE A 141 -13.58 2.09 -4.26
C ILE A 141 -13.77 1.72 -2.79
N ALA A 142 -14.71 2.35 -2.08
CA ALA A 142 -15.02 1.98 -0.69
C ALA A 142 -15.57 0.55 -0.59
N ALA A 143 -16.48 0.17 -1.48
CA ALA A 143 -17.02 -1.18 -1.54
C ALA A 143 -15.93 -2.23 -1.84
N LEU A 144 -15.02 -1.94 -2.77
CA LEU A 144 -13.89 -2.84 -3.06
C LEU A 144 -12.96 -3.00 -1.86
N GLU A 145 -12.70 -1.93 -1.12
CA GLU A 145 -11.90 -1.98 0.11
C GLU A 145 -12.54 -2.88 1.16
N GLU A 146 -13.85 -2.77 1.37
CA GLU A 146 -14.60 -3.65 2.29
C GLU A 146 -14.56 -5.13 1.87
N VAL A 147 -14.76 -5.42 0.58
CA VAL A 147 -14.65 -6.79 0.05
C VAL A 147 -13.28 -7.37 0.32
N ARG A 148 -12.21 -6.63 0.08
CA ARG A 148 -10.83 -7.06 0.35
C ARG A 148 -10.58 -7.34 1.83
N ILE A 149 -11.04 -6.44 2.71
CA ILE A 149 -10.89 -6.60 4.16
C ILE A 149 -11.64 -7.85 4.64
N SER A 150 -12.87 -8.04 4.19
CA SER A 150 -13.70 -9.19 4.57
C SER A 150 -13.06 -10.50 4.12
N ARG A 151 -12.59 -10.58 2.87
CA ARG A 151 -11.91 -11.77 2.35
C ARG A 151 -10.61 -12.08 3.10
N PHE A 152 -9.84 -11.06 3.45
CA PHE A 152 -8.64 -11.24 4.26
C PHE A 152 -8.96 -11.75 5.66
N GLN A 153 -10.02 -11.28 6.29
CA GLN A 153 -10.45 -11.74 7.62
C GLN A 153 -10.96 -13.19 7.58
N GLU A 154 -11.64 -13.60 6.52
CA GLU A 154 -12.08 -14.99 6.33
C GLU A 154 -10.88 -15.92 6.18
N GLN A 155 -9.90 -15.57 5.35
CA GLN A 155 -8.67 -16.34 5.19
C GLN A 155 -7.90 -16.48 6.51
N LYS A 156 -7.87 -15.44 7.35
CA LYS A 156 -7.21 -15.45 8.65
C LYS A 156 -7.87 -16.39 9.65
N LYS A 157 -9.18 -16.60 9.56
CA LYS A 157 -9.91 -17.56 10.40
C LYS A 157 -9.52 -19.01 10.12
N ILE A 158 -9.07 -19.31 8.91
CA ILE A 158 -8.68 -20.65 8.46
C ILE A 158 -7.24 -21.01 8.90
N CYS A 159 -6.36 -20.03 9.05
CA CYS A 159 -5.00 -20.24 9.54
C CYS A 159 -4.95 -20.43 11.06
N ARG A 160 -5.26 -21.62 11.57
CA ARG A 160 -4.85 -22.05 12.91
C ARG A 160 -3.35 -22.39 12.87
N VAL A 161 -2.52 -21.42 13.17
CA VAL A 161 -1.10 -21.69 13.42
C VAL A 161 -0.99 -22.41 14.75
N THR A 162 -0.80 -23.72 14.72
CA THR A 162 -0.37 -24.47 15.90
C THR A 162 1.11 -24.14 16.09
N ILE A 163 1.41 -23.21 16.99
CA ILE A 163 2.79 -22.95 17.40
C ILE A 163 3.23 -24.18 18.19
N PRO A 164 4.20 -24.99 17.70
CA PRO A 164 4.72 -26.07 18.52
C PRO A 164 5.35 -25.42 19.75
N VAL A 165 4.81 -25.71 20.93
CA VAL A 165 5.45 -25.35 22.20
C VAL A 165 6.77 -26.08 22.19
N ARG A 166 7.88 -25.35 22.01
CA ARG A 166 9.21 -25.93 22.21
C ARG A 166 9.24 -26.48 23.62
N GLY A 167 9.34 -27.78 23.72
CA GLY A 167 9.61 -28.44 24.98
C GLY A 167 10.80 -27.78 25.67
N ASN A 168 10.76 -27.68 26.97
CA ASN A 168 11.72 -27.03 27.83
C ASN A 168 13.15 -27.10 27.28
N VAL A 169 13.71 -25.94 26.95
CA VAL A 169 15.14 -25.82 26.74
C VAL A 169 15.78 -26.16 28.08
N SER A 170 16.35 -27.37 28.17
CA SER A 170 17.17 -27.77 29.34
C SER A 170 18.25 -26.68 29.48
N THR A 171 18.16 -25.92 30.56
CA THR A 171 19.21 -24.98 30.95
C THR A 171 20.42 -25.82 31.36
N ALA A 172 21.35 -26.02 30.43
CA ALA A 172 22.66 -26.54 30.78
C ALA A 172 23.31 -25.60 31.79
N PRO A 173 23.93 -26.12 32.88
CA PRO A 173 24.58 -25.28 33.85
C PRO A 173 25.71 -24.48 33.23
N PRO A 174 26.00 -23.26 33.69
CA PRO A 174 27.05 -22.43 33.14
C PRO A 174 28.40 -23.14 33.28
N ALA A 175 29.15 -23.24 32.19
CA ALA A 175 30.50 -23.77 32.18
C ALA A 175 31.36 -22.97 33.18
N LYS A 176 31.97 -23.65 34.14
CA LYS A 176 32.97 -23.07 35.02
C LYS A 176 34.20 -22.72 34.17
N LEU A 177 34.51 -21.44 34.11
CA LEU A 177 35.81 -20.97 33.63
C LEU A 177 36.86 -21.28 34.68
N MET A 178 37.85 -22.08 34.31
CA MET A 178 39.10 -22.17 35.02
C MET A 178 40.00 -20.97 34.67
#